data_613b496d38b97c4cecbd9044c5c5fcbd
#
_entry.id   613b496d38b97c4cecbd9044c5c5fcbd
#
_cell.length_a   1.000
_cell.length_b   1.000
_cell.length_c   1.000
_cell.angle_alpha   90.00
_cell.angle_beta   90.00
_cell.angle_gamma   90.00
#
_symmetry.space_group_name_H-M   'P 1'
#
loop_
_entity.id
_entity.type
_entity.pdbx_description
1 polymer ?
#
loop_
_entity_poly.entity_id
_entity_poly.type
_entity_poly.pdbx_seq_one_letter_code
_entity_poly.pdbx_strand_id
1 'polypeptide(L)'
;IYCDIDVLRAYLKKHAAQGNVLGQPLDKNGNAYTSWVYSSVVVEVGKMEDVEFVVKKLQDMGYQTTNMKEYRDTAMRTVRMLELLLGGIGLISFLVAAIGISNTMTTAVYDRVAEIGTLKVLGCEKRELMAMILLEAGIYGLVGGACGVVLSLLFGKIINRIAVSALLLEAGTKIAVITPKLALSAVGMAMLLGTIAGYFPSRWAAKLSPLTAMRRD
;
A
#
# COMPACT_ATOMS: atom_id res chain seq x y z
N ILE A 1 13.35 30.54 -18.08
CA ILE A 1 13.84 31.37 -19.20
C ILE A 1 14.71 30.46 -20.05
N TYR A 2 14.30 30.15 -21.27
CA TYR A 2 15.08 29.36 -22.23
C TYR A 2 15.83 30.34 -23.10
N CYS A 3 17.11 30.11 -23.30
CA CYS A 3 17.99 30.95 -24.16
C CYS A 3 18.72 30.01 -25.10
N ASP A 4 18.96 30.48 -26.34
CA ASP A 4 19.79 29.75 -27.28
C ASP A 4 21.23 29.64 -26.73
N ILE A 5 21.81 28.44 -26.84
CA ILE A 5 23.12 28.16 -26.23
C ILE A 5 24.26 29.01 -26.82
N ASP A 6 24.16 29.34 -28.11
CA ASP A 6 25.19 30.13 -28.78
C ASP A 6 25.11 31.61 -28.38
N VAL A 7 23.89 32.12 -28.16
CA VAL A 7 23.65 33.45 -27.61
C VAL A 7 24.18 33.56 -26.18
N LEU A 8 23.88 32.53 -25.35
CA LEU A 8 24.38 32.46 -23.97
C LEU A 8 25.91 32.41 -23.92
N ARG A 9 26.53 31.58 -24.76
CA ARG A 9 28.00 31.48 -24.87
C ARG A 9 28.64 32.81 -25.26
N ALA A 10 28.09 33.51 -26.26
CA ALA A 10 28.58 34.82 -26.70
C ALA A 10 28.43 35.85 -25.58
N TYR A 11 27.32 35.87 -24.88
CA TYR A 11 27.10 36.76 -23.75
C TYR A 11 28.07 36.51 -22.60
N LEU A 12 28.27 35.24 -22.21
CA LEU A 12 29.16 34.83 -21.13
C LEU A 12 30.64 35.20 -21.48
N LYS A 13 31.09 34.96 -22.72
CA LYS A 13 32.43 35.36 -23.17
C LYS A 13 32.63 36.84 -23.11
N LYS A 14 31.61 37.65 -23.45
CA LYS A 14 31.69 39.12 -23.47
C LYS A 14 31.73 39.72 -22.05
N HIS A 15 31.09 39.09 -21.08
CA HIS A 15 30.93 39.61 -19.72
C HIS A 15 31.80 38.88 -18.68
N ALA A 16 32.62 37.92 -19.10
CA ALA A 16 33.56 37.24 -18.21
C ALA A 16 34.73 38.16 -17.87
N ALA A 17 34.95 38.47 -16.60
CA ALA A 17 36.10 39.19 -16.13
C ALA A 17 37.38 38.38 -16.47
N GLN A 18 38.32 39.01 -17.18
CA GLN A 18 39.60 38.40 -17.58
C GLN A 18 39.48 37.13 -18.46
N GLY A 19 38.39 36.95 -19.21
CA GLY A 19 38.18 35.78 -20.06
C GLY A 19 37.77 34.49 -19.32
N ASN A 20 37.69 34.52 -18.00
CA ASN A 20 37.27 33.38 -17.20
C ASN A 20 35.74 33.36 -17.01
N VAL A 21 35.09 32.31 -17.44
CA VAL A 21 33.64 32.11 -17.28
C VAL A 21 33.40 31.29 -16.04
N LEU A 22 32.53 31.77 -15.16
CA LEU A 22 32.16 31.05 -13.94
C LEU A 22 31.63 29.65 -14.30
N GLY A 23 32.18 28.61 -13.65
CA GLY A 23 31.77 27.20 -13.87
C GLY A 23 32.56 26.50 -14.98
N GLN A 24 33.48 27.19 -15.68
CA GLN A 24 34.38 26.51 -16.59
C GLN A 24 35.73 26.21 -15.90
N PRO A 25 36.29 24.99 -16.08
CA PRO A 25 37.59 24.65 -15.52
C PRO A 25 38.69 25.49 -16.15
N LEU A 26 39.73 25.74 -15.36
CA LEU A 26 40.92 26.46 -15.81
C LEU A 26 42.05 25.45 -16.08
N ASP A 27 42.91 25.76 -17.07
CA ASP A 27 44.14 25.02 -17.31
C ASP A 27 45.12 25.21 -16.14
N LYS A 28 46.14 24.37 -16.06
CA LYS A 28 47.19 24.40 -15.03
C LYS A 28 47.86 25.78 -14.89
N ASN A 29 47.77 26.59 -15.92
CA ASN A 29 48.30 27.95 -15.96
C ASN A 29 47.28 29.05 -15.61
N GLY A 30 46.05 28.68 -15.20
CA GLY A 30 45.00 29.60 -14.84
C GLY A 30 44.23 30.19 -16.02
N ASN A 31 44.44 29.70 -17.24
CA ASN A 31 43.74 30.17 -18.42
C ASN A 31 42.51 29.34 -18.73
N ALA A 32 41.47 29.96 -19.29
CA ALA A 32 40.26 29.25 -19.72
C ALA A 32 40.55 28.30 -20.88
N TYR A 33 39.96 27.11 -20.89
CA TYR A 33 40.06 26.18 -22.02
C TYR A 33 39.48 26.81 -23.29
N THR A 34 40.05 26.46 -24.43
CA THR A 34 39.58 26.93 -25.74
C THR A 34 38.20 26.34 -26.11
N SER A 35 37.90 25.15 -25.59
CA SER A 35 36.64 24.47 -25.79
C SER A 35 35.79 24.54 -24.52
N TRP A 36 34.46 24.63 -24.66
CA TRP A 36 33.53 24.59 -23.54
C TRP A 36 33.50 23.21 -22.94
N VAL A 37 33.60 23.13 -21.62
CA VAL A 37 33.47 21.91 -20.87
C VAL A 37 32.10 21.89 -20.17
N TYR A 38 31.32 20.89 -20.42
CA TYR A 38 30.00 20.72 -19.79
C TYR A 38 30.15 19.87 -18.54
N SER A 39 29.61 20.35 -17.42
CA SER A 39 29.60 19.64 -16.16
C SER A 39 28.58 18.50 -16.15
N SER A 40 27.47 18.65 -16.89
CA SER A 40 26.44 17.64 -17.05
C SER A 40 25.75 17.79 -18.39
N VAL A 41 25.33 16.66 -18.95
CA VAL A 41 24.56 16.59 -20.20
C VAL A 41 23.36 15.71 -19.95
N VAL A 42 22.19 16.17 -20.36
CA VAL A 42 20.96 15.37 -20.30
C VAL A 42 20.77 14.71 -21.66
N VAL A 43 20.73 13.39 -21.67
CA VAL A 43 20.48 12.59 -22.87
C VAL A 43 19.04 12.09 -22.80
N GLU A 44 18.22 12.49 -23.76
CA GLU A 44 16.85 12.01 -23.90
C GLU A 44 16.81 10.77 -24.78
N VAL A 45 16.21 9.69 -24.28
CA VAL A 45 16.08 8.42 -24.99
C VAL A 45 14.62 8.20 -25.37
N GLY A 46 14.33 7.99 -26.62
CA GLY A 46 12.97 7.89 -27.14
C GLY A 46 12.15 6.70 -26.64
N LYS A 47 12.82 5.60 -26.21
CA LYS A 47 12.17 4.43 -25.64
C LYS A 47 12.83 4.00 -24.35
N MET A 48 11.99 3.63 -23.36
CA MET A 48 12.43 3.19 -22.04
C MET A 48 13.31 1.92 -22.10
N GLU A 49 13.09 1.08 -23.09
CA GLU A 49 13.83 -0.18 -23.30
C GLU A 49 15.29 0.07 -23.71
N ASP A 50 15.53 1.17 -24.43
CA ASP A 50 16.87 1.52 -24.94
C ASP A 50 17.74 2.24 -23.90
N VAL A 51 17.16 2.68 -22.77
CA VAL A 51 17.88 3.43 -21.73
C VAL A 51 19.07 2.64 -21.19
N GLU A 52 18.92 1.34 -20.93
CA GLU A 52 20.03 0.52 -20.41
C GLU A 52 21.18 0.40 -21.41
N PHE A 53 20.85 0.24 -22.68
CA PHE A 53 21.86 0.17 -23.74
C PHE A 53 22.65 1.47 -23.86
N VAL A 54 21.94 2.62 -23.86
CA VAL A 54 22.56 3.96 -23.92
C VAL A 54 23.42 4.23 -22.68
N VAL A 55 22.91 3.91 -21.49
CA VAL A 55 23.65 4.05 -20.24
C VAL A 55 24.95 3.24 -20.26
N LYS A 56 24.87 1.97 -20.65
CA LYS A 56 26.05 1.11 -20.73
C LYS A 56 27.08 1.64 -21.70
N LYS A 57 26.63 2.09 -22.88
CA LYS A 57 27.51 2.66 -23.89
C LYS A 57 28.19 3.95 -23.42
N LEU A 58 27.50 4.81 -22.65
CA LEU A 58 28.09 6.00 -22.04
C LEU A 58 29.10 5.65 -20.93
N GLN A 59 28.80 4.64 -20.12
CA GLN A 59 29.72 4.14 -19.10
C GLN A 59 30.99 3.53 -19.71
N ASP A 60 30.85 2.76 -20.80
CA ASP A 60 31.99 2.21 -21.55
C ASP A 60 32.89 3.31 -22.15
N MET A 61 32.31 4.51 -22.43
CA MET A 61 33.05 5.70 -22.84
C MET A 61 33.67 6.48 -21.67
N GLY A 62 33.51 6.02 -20.42
CA GLY A 62 34.08 6.64 -19.22
C GLY A 62 33.23 7.73 -18.56
N TYR A 63 31.99 7.94 -19.01
CA TYR A 63 31.09 8.93 -18.41
C TYR A 63 30.35 8.36 -17.20
N GLN A 64 30.26 9.17 -16.15
CA GLN A 64 29.37 8.87 -15.04
C GLN A 64 27.94 9.18 -15.46
N THR A 65 27.08 8.18 -15.41
CA THR A 65 25.68 8.30 -15.79
C THR A 65 24.78 8.09 -14.59
N THR A 66 23.79 8.97 -14.43
CA THR A 66 22.69 8.77 -13.49
C THR A 66 21.42 8.60 -14.30
N ASN A 67 20.74 7.47 -14.17
CA ASN A 67 19.51 7.25 -14.91
C ASN A 67 18.29 7.26 -13.97
N MET A 68 17.20 7.84 -14.45
CA MET A 68 15.94 7.91 -13.70
C MET A 68 15.33 6.51 -13.45
N LYS A 69 15.65 5.53 -14.31
CA LYS A 69 15.18 4.15 -14.15
C LYS A 69 15.76 3.51 -12.90
N GLU A 70 17.07 3.66 -12.67
CA GLU A 70 17.75 3.11 -11.49
C GLU A 70 17.23 3.75 -10.19
N TYR A 71 17.03 5.07 -10.21
CA TYR A 71 16.42 5.78 -9.09
C TYR A 71 15.00 5.27 -8.82
N ARG A 72 14.18 5.12 -9.87
CA ARG A 72 12.84 4.56 -9.77
C ARG A 72 12.83 3.12 -9.24
N ASP A 73 13.73 2.27 -9.75
CA ASP A 73 13.78 0.86 -9.36
C ASP A 73 14.22 0.72 -7.89
N THR A 74 15.13 1.56 -7.41
CA THR A 74 15.50 1.62 -6.00
C THR A 74 14.34 2.11 -5.13
N ALA A 75 13.63 3.17 -5.55
CA ALA A 75 12.44 3.64 -4.87
C ALA A 75 11.34 2.56 -4.81
N MET A 76 11.10 1.85 -5.93
CA MET A 76 10.12 0.77 -5.99
C MET A 76 10.49 -0.44 -5.13
N ARG A 77 11.79 -0.76 -4.97
CA ARG A 77 12.24 -1.79 -4.02
C ARG A 77 11.91 -1.40 -2.58
N THR A 78 12.14 -0.15 -2.22
CA THR A 78 11.80 0.36 -0.88
C THR A 78 10.28 0.30 -0.63
N VAL A 79 9.47 0.74 -1.60
CA VAL A 79 8.01 0.64 -1.52
C VAL A 79 7.57 -0.81 -1.34
N ARG A 80 8.09 -1.74 -2.15
CA ARG A 80 7.76 -3.17 -2.05
C ARG A 80 8.14 -3.77 -0.70
N MET A 81 9.28 -3.37 -0.14
CA MET A 81 9.69 -3.80 1.20
C MET A 81 8.69 -3.31 2.26
N LEU A 82 8.26 -2.05 2.17
CA LEU A 82 7.23 -1.49 3.06
C LEU A 82 5.89 -2.22 2.89
N GLU A 83 5.47 -2.52 1.66
CA GLU A 83 4.25 -3.30 1.39
C GLU A 83 4.30 -4.69 2.03
N LEU A 84 5.44 -5.38 1.95
CA LEU A 84 5.62 -6.70 2.58
C LEU A 84 5.56 -6.61 4.12
N LEU A 85 6.22 -5.61 4.72
CA LEU A 85 6.18 -5.40 6.17
C LEU A 85 4.76 -5.08 6.66
N LEU A 86 4.08 -4.14 5.99
CA LEU A 86 2.71 -3.77 6.33
C LEU A 86 1.73 -4.93 6.08
N GLY A 87 1.92 -5.67 4.99
CA GLY A 87 1.14 -6.87 4.69
C GLY A 87 1.32 -7.96 5.73
N GLY A 88 2.56 -8.16 6.22
CA GLY A 88 2.85 -9.09 7.32
C GLY A 88 2.14 -8.72 8.62
N ILE A 89 2.20 -7.46 9.02
CA ILE A 89 1.47 -6.94 10.20
C ILE A 89 -0.04 -7.11 10.00
N GLY A 90 -0.55 -6.79 8.81
CA GLY A 90 -1.95 -6.98 8.44
C GLY A 90 -2.39 -8.44 8.54
N LEU A 91 -1.56 -9.38 8.09
CA LEU A 91 -1.84 -10.82 8.18
C LEU A 91 -1.95 -11.28 9.65
N ILE A 92 -1.03 -10.85 10.51
CA ILE A 92 -1.07 -11.17 11.93
C ILE A 92 -2.35 -10.62 12.57
N SER A 93 -2.70 -9.36 12.28
CA SER A 93 -3.93 -8.73 12.77
C SER A 93 -5.18 -9.48 12.30
N PHE A 94 -5.15 -9.98 11.07
CA PHE A 94 -6.21 -10.79 10.48
C PHE A 94 -6.40 -12.13 11.22
N LEU A 95 -5.30 -12.80 11.58
CA LEU A 95 -5.33 -14.04 12.38
C LEU A 95 -5.89 -13.79 13.79
N VAL A 96 -5.46 -12.72 14.45
CA VAL A 96 -5.96 -12.36 15.79
C VAL A 96 -7.46 -12.06 15.73
N ALA A 97 -7.92 -11.33 14.73
CA ALA A 97 -9.34 -11.05 14.52
C ALA A 97 -10.15 -12.34 14.30
N ALA A 98 -9.64 -13.30 13.49
CA ALA A 98 -10.29 -14.58 13.27
C ALA A 98 -10.45 -15.39 14.56
N ILE A 99 -9.42 -15.41 15.40
CA ILE A 99 -9.47 -16.06 16.72
C ILE A 99 -10.52 -15.37 17.63
N GLY A 100 -10.54 -14.03 17.62
CA GLY A 100 -11.51 -13.23 18.37
C GLY A 100 -12.96 -13.54 17.97
N ILE A 101 -13.24 -13.56 16.67
CA ILE A 101 -14.57 -13.91 16.13
C ILE A 101 -14.94 -15.34 16.52
N SER A 102 -14.02 -16.31 16.35
CA SER A 102 -14.26 -17.70 16.70
C SER A 102 -14.57 -17.88 18.18
N ASN A 103 -13.85 -17.19 19.06
CA ASN A 103 -14.09 -17.21 20.50
C ASN A 103 -15.48 -16.64 20.86
N THR A 104 -15.81 -15.45 20.32
CA THR A 104 -17.10 -14.79 20.54
C THR A 104 -18.27 -15.67 20.04
N MET A 105 -18.14 -16.26 18.85
CA MET A 105 -19.15 -17.15 18.29
C MET A 105 -19.30 -18.43 19.10
N THR A 106 -18.20 -18.97 19.63
CA THR A 106 -18.22 -20.14 20.50
C THR A 106 -19.03 -19.82 21.76
N THR A 107 -18.78 -18.69 22.42
CA THR A 107 -19.53 -18.26 23.61
C THR A 107 -21.01 -18.06 23.27
N ALA A 108 -21.32 -17.37 22.16
CA ALA A 108 -22.70 -17.17 21.72
C ALA A 108 -23.45 -18.47 21.46
N VAL A 109 -22.78 -19.50 20.91
CA VAL A 109 -23.36 -20.85 20.75
C VAL A 109 -23.59 -21.51 22.10
N TYR A 110 -22.68 -21.35 23.06
CA TYR A 110 -22.87 -21.87 24.41
C TYR A 110 -24.08 -21.28 25.12
N ASP A 111 -24.27 -19.97 24.98
CA ASP A 111 -25.40 -19.25 25.60
C ASP A 111 -26.76 -19.69 25.02
N ARG A 112 -26.79 -20.16 23.75
CA ARG A 112 -28.00 -20.60 23.03
C ARG A 112 -28.09 -22.09 22.84
N VAL A 113 -27.38 -22.91 23.64
CA VAL A 113 -27.36 -24.38 23.49
C VAL A 113 -28.77 -24.99 23.59
N ALA A 114 -29.62 -24.50 24.50
CA ALA A 114 -30.99 -24.99 24.67
C ALA A 114 -31.85 -24.68 23.43
N GLU A 115 -31.75 -23.49 22.87
CA GLU A 115 -32.44 -23.09 21.62
C GLU A 115 -32.03 -23.99 20.45
N ILE A 116 -30.71 -24.22 20.31
CA ILE A 116 -30.16 -25.12 19.30
C ILE A 116 -30.67 -26.55 19.48
N GLY A 117 -30.77 -27.02 20.73
CA GLY A 117 -31.33 -28.30 21.06
C GLY A 117 -32.80 -28.43 20.62
N THR A 118 -33.61 -27.41 20.89
CA THR A 118 -35.02 -27.35 20.51
C THR A 118 -35.19 -27.37 18.98
N LEU A 119 -34.40 -26.58 18.24
CA LEU A 119 -34.43 -26.57 16.78
C LEU A 119 -34.13 -27.95 16.19
N LYS A 120 -33.19 -28.69 16.79
CA LYS A 120 -32.88 -30.07 16.36
C LYS A 120 -33.97 -31.06 16.64
N VAL A 121 -34.68 -30.92 17.77
CA VAL A 121 -35.85 -31.76 18.08
C VAL A 121 -37.00 -31.51 17.11
N LEU A 122 -37.17 -30.25 16.67
CA LEU A 122 -38.13 -29.86 15.64
C LEU A 122 -37.75 -30.28 14.21
N GLY A 123 -36.58 -30.95 14.04
CA GLY A 123 -36.17 -31.51 12.76
C GLY A 123 -35.22 -30.66 11.94
N CYS A 124 -34.66 -29.57 12.50
CA CYS A 124 -33.66 -28.74 11.80
C CYS A 124 -32.40 -29.57 11.45
N GLU A 125 -32.05 -29.58 10.19
CA GLU A 125 -30.86 -30.29 9.71
C GLU A 125 -29.56 -29.64 10.19
N LYS A 126 -28.51 -30.46 10.36
CA LYS A 126 -27.17 -29.97 10.75
C LYS A 126 -26.63 -28.91 9.80
N ARG A 127 -26.95 -29.04 8.49
CA ARG A 127 -26.49 -28.12 7.46
C ARG A 127 -27.16 -26.76 7.58
N GLU A 128 -28.44 -26.71 7.86
CA GLU A 128 -29.21 -25.49 8.05
C GLU A 128 -28.73 -24.73 9.29
N LEU A 129 -28.51 -25.46 10.40
CA LEU A 129 -27.97 -24.87 11.62
C LEU A 129 -26.57 -24.28 11.39
N MET A 130 -25.68 -25.01 10.68
CA MET A 130 -24.38 -24.49 10.32
C MET A 130 -24.49 -23.24 9.44
N ALA A 131 -25.37 -23.24 8.45
CA ALA A 131 -25.57 -22.11 7.56
C ALA A 131 -26.04 -20.86 8.32
N MET A 132 -26.95 -21.02 9.28
CA MET A 132 -27.43 -19.92 10.13
C MET A 132 -26.30 -19.30 10.94
N ILE A 133 -25.47 -20.10 11.61
CA ILE A 133 -24.34 -19.61 12.42
C ILE A 133 -23.25 -18.99 11.52
N LEU A 134 -22.97 -19.58 10.35
CA LEU A 134 -22.01 -19.01 9.40
C LEU A 134 -22.46 -17.66 8.83
N LEU A 135 -23.76 -17.52 8.58
CA LEU A 135 -24.35 -16.27 8.12
C LEU A 135 -24.24 -15.19 9.20
N GLU A 136 -24.51 -15.54 10.46
CA GLU A 136 -24.32 -14.65 11.61
C GLU A 136 -22.87 -14.19 11.72
N ALA A 137 -21.90 -15.10 11.63
CA ALA A 137 -20.48 -14.78 11.64
C ALA A 137 -20.06 -13.90 10.45
N GLY A 138 -20.63 -14.14 9.27
CA GLY A 138 -20.42 -13.30 8.08
C GLY A 138 -20.94 -11.87 8.28
N ILE A 139 -22.10 -11.71 8.93
CA ILE A 139 -22.66 -10.39 9.26
C ILE A 139 -21.73 -9.64 10.24
N TYR A 140 -21.19 -10.30 11.25
CA TYR A 140 -20.19 -9.66 12.14
C TYR A 140 -18.98 -9.18 11.36
N GLY A 141 -18.47 -9.98 10.42
CA GLY A 141 -17.39 -9.59 9.53
C GLY A 141 -17.75 -8.40 8.65
N LEU A 142 -18.96 -8.38 8.09
CA LEU A 142 -19.47 -7.31 7.24
C LEU A 142 -19.59 -5.99 8.02
N VAL A 143 -20.23 -6.02 9.19
CA VAL A 143 -20.39 -4.83 10.05
C VAL A 143 -19.03 -4.31 10.51
N GLY A 144 -18.16 -5.20 11.01
CA GLY A 144 -16.80 -4.85 11.41
C GLY A 144 -15.98 -4.26 10.26
N GLY A 145 -16.06 -4.86 9.08
CA GLY A 145 -15.41 -4.35 7.86
C GLY A 145 -15.92 -2.97 7.43
N ALA A 146 -17.24 -2.75 7.47
CA ALA A 146 -17.84 -1.45 7.17
C ALA A 146 -17.38 -0.37 8.17
N CYS A 147 -17.42 -0.67 9.47
CA CYS A 147 -16.88 0.20 10.51
C CYS A 147 -15.38 0.49 10.30
N GLY A 148 -14.59 -0.51 9.97
CA GLY A 148 -13.17 -0.36 9.66
C GLY A 148 -12.90 0.57 8.48
N VAL A 149 -13.69 0.47 7.41
CA VAL A 149 -13.60 1.39 6.26
C VAL A 149 -13.96 2.82 6.65
N VAL A 150 -15.03 3.02 7.42
CA VAL A 150 -15.43 4.36 7.91
C VAL A 150 -14.30 4.98 8.74
N LEU A 151 -13.75 4.24 9.69
CA LEU A 151 -12.61 4.69 10.50
C LEU A 151 -11.39 5.01 9.62
N SER A 152 -11.07 4.15 8.66
CA SER A 152 -9.94 4.38 7.74
C SER A 152 -10.13 5.65 6.90
N LEU A 153 -11.35 5.95 6.44
CA LEU A 153 -11.66 7.21 5.74
C LEU A 153 -11.50 8.43 6.63
N LEU A 154 -11.91 8.34 7.90
CA LEU A 154 -11.72 9.42 8.88
C LEU A 154 -10.24 9.67 9.16
N PHE A 155 -9.48 8.63 9.46
CA PHE A 155 -8.03 8.72 9.66
C PHE A 155 -7.30 9.21 8.42
N GLY A 156 -7.68 8.76 7.23
CA GLY A 156 -7.13 9.23 5.95
C GLY A 156 -7.31 10.74 5.75
N LYS A 157 -8.46 11.29 6.13
CA LYS A 157 -8.71 12.75 6.10
C LYS A 157 -7.81 13.50 7.09
N ILE A 158 -7.65 12.96 8.31
CA ILE A 158 -6.80 13.56 9.34
C ILE A 158 -5.33 13.55 8.89
N ILE A 159 -4.84 12.41 8.39
CA ILE A 159 -3.48 12.27 7.88
C ILE A 159 -3.22 13.24 6.73
N ASN A 160 -4.12 13.33 5.75
CA ASN A 160 -3.96 14.25 4.64
C ASN A 160 -3.92 15.73 5.12
N ARG A 161 -4.72 16.09 6.13
CA ARG A 161 -4.70 17.46 6.70
C ARG A 161 -3.38 17.76 7.42
N ILE A 162 -2.89 16.83 8.23
CA ILE A 162 -1.61 16.98 8.95
C ILE A 162 -0.44 16.99 7.96
N ALA A 163 -0.44 16.13 6.95
CA ALA A 163 0.63 16.05 5.98
C ALA A 163 0.77 17.32 5.15
N VAL A 164 -0.33 17.94 4.73
CA VAL A 164 -0.32 19.23 4.01
C VAL A 164 0.26 20.34 4.90
N SER A 165 -0.11 20.38 6.19
CA SER A 165 0.35 21.42 7.10
C SER A 165 1.81 21.22 7.56
N ALA A 166 2.25 19.97 7.77
CA ALA A 166 3.58 19.66 8.30
C ALA A 166 4.66 19.58 7.22
N LEU A 167 4.33 19.13 6.00
CA LEU A 167 5.27 18.92 4.90
C LEU A 167 5.27 20.09 3.88
N LEU A 168 4.53 21.18 4.15
CA LEU A 168 4.40 22.33 3.25
C LEU A 168 4.06 21.93 1.79
N LEU A 169 3.27 20.87 1.64
CA LEU A 169 2.84 20.39 0.33
C LEU A 169 1.78 21.34 -0.25
N GLU A 170 1.69 21.38 -1.57
CA GLU A 170 0.66 22.19 -2.25
C GLU A 170 -0.74 21.79 -1.78
N ALA A 171 -1.60 22.79 -1.59
CA ALA A 171 -2.98 22.61 -1.21
C ALA A 171 -3.70 21.70 -2.23
N GLY A 172 -4.16 20.52 -1.79
CA GLY A 172 -4.80 19.53 -2.65
C GLY A 172 -4.02 18.23 -2.84
N THR A 173 -2.76 18.14 -2.40
CA THR A 173 -1.99 16.88 -2.42
C THR A 173 -2.62 15.88 -1.45
N LYS A 174 -3.01 14.71 -1.97
CA LYS A 174 -3.58 13.61 -1.16
C LYS A 174 -2.55 12.51 -1.05
N ILE A 175 -2.07 12.24 0.17
CA ILE A 175 -1.14 11.14 0.46
C ILE A 175 -1.91 9.83 0.70
N ALA A 176 -3.01 9.89 1.45
CA ALA A 176 -3.88 8.75 1.71
C ALA A 176 -5.13 8.83 0.84
N VAL A 177 -5.26 7.91 -0.13
CA VAL A 177 -6.41 7.80 -1.03
C VAL A 177 -7.02 6.41 -0.93
N ILE A 178 -8.26 6.34 -0.45
CA ILE A 178 -9.03 5.09 -0.39
C ILE A 178 -10.02 5.10 -1.55
N THR A 179 -9.77 4.24 -2.53
CA THR A 179 -10.69 4.09 -3.66
C THR A 179 -11.93 3.27 -3.25
N PRO A 180 -13.11 3.53 -3.83
CA PRO A 180 -14.31 2.75 -3.54
C PRO A 180 -14.14 1.24 -3.79
N LYS A 181 -13.36 0.89 -4.80
CA LYS A 181 -13.04 -0.52 -5.11
C LYS A 181 -12.24 -1.17 -3.97
N LEU A 182 -11.26 -0.46 -3.40
CA LEU A 182 -10.48 -0.94 -2.26
C LEU A 182 -11.36 -1.09 -1.01
N ALA A 183 -12.22 -0.10 -0.74
CA ALA A 183 -13.16 -0.15 0.37
C ALA A 183 -14.10 -1.36 0.27
N LEU A 184 -14.67 -1.60 -0.91
CA LEU A 184 -15.58 -2.74 -1.14
C LEU A 184 -14.85 -4.08 -1.01
N SER A 185 -13.63 -4.19 -1.54
CA SER A 185 -12.83 -5.41 -1.39
C SER A 185 -12.44 -5.68 0.05
N ALA A 186 -12.15 -4.66 0.85
CA ALA A 186 -11.84 -4.78 2.27
C ALA A 186 -13.04 -5.29 3.08
N VAL A 187 -14.24 -4.75 2.82
CA VAL A 187 -15.48 -5.22 3.46
C VAL A 187 -15.78 -6.67 3.06
N GLY A 188 -15.66 -7.00 1.77
CA GLY A 188 -15.83 -8.38 1.29
C GLY A 188 -14.86 -9.37 1.94
N MET A 189 -13.59 -8.97 2.07
CA MET A 189 -12.58 -9.79 2.74
C MET A 189 -12.88 -9.96 4.23
N ALA A 190 -13.35 -8.91 4.92
CA ALA A 190 -13.75 -8.99 6.32
C ALA A 190 -14.96 -9.93 6.52
N MET A 191 -15.94 -9.89 5.62
CA MET A 191 -17.07 -10.82 5.64
C MET A 191 -16.62 -12.27 5.44
N LEU A 192 -15.72 -12.52 4.47
CA LEU A 192 -15.13 -13.85 4.25
C LEU A 192 -14.37 -14.33 5.49
N LEU A 193 -13.58 -13.47 6.12
CA LEU A 193 -12.87 -13.80 7.35
C LEU A 193 -13.84 -14.21 8.46
N GLY A 194 -14.91 -13.43 8.67
CA GLY A 194 -15.94 -13.73 9.65
C GLY A 194 -16.55 -15.11 9.40
N THR A 195 -16.91 -15.40 8.16
CA THR A 195 -17.48 -16.70 7.76
C THR A 195 -16.49 -17.85 8.01
N ILE A 196 -15.22 -17.69 7.65
CA ILE A 196 -14.17 -18.70 7.88
C ILE A 196 -13.96 -18.92 9.38
N ALA A 197 -13.87 -17.85 10.17
CA ALA A 197 -13.69 -17.91 11.62
C ALA A 197 -14.87 -18.57 12.33
N GLY A 198 -16.10 -18.36 11.83
CA GLY A 198 -17.32 -18.98 12.32
C GLY A 198 -17.47 -20.47 11.96
N TYR A 199 -16.64 -21.00 11.05
CA TYR A 199 -16.77 -22.40 10.62
C TYR A 199 -16.54 -23.41 11.75
N PHE A 200 -15.55 -23.19 12.59
CA PHE A 200 -15.25 -24.09 13.71
C PHE A 200 -16.38 -24.13 14.73
N PRO A 201 -16.85 -23.00 15.30
CA PRO A 201 -17.97 -23.01 16.25
C PRO A 201 -19.29 -23.51 15.63
N SER A 202 -19.58 -23.21 14.36
CA SER A 202 -20.79 -23.72 13.70
C SER A 202 -20.81 -25.24 13.57
N ARG A 203 -19.66 -25.82 13.21
CA ARG A 203 -19.52 -27.28 13.14
C ARG A 203 -19.65 -27.95 14.52
N TRP A 204 -19.13 -27.31 15.55
CA TRP A 204 -19.27 -27.78 16.92
C TRP A 204 -20.74 -27.76 17.37
N ALA A 205 -21.44 -26.64 17.17
CA ALA A 205 -22.88 -26.51 17.47
C ALA A 205 -23.73 -27.55 16.74
N ALA A 206 -23.41 -27.81 15.46
CA ALA A 206 -24.11 -28.83 14.69
C ALA A 206 -23.91 -30.25 15.18
N LYS A 207 -22.87 -30.53 15.95
CA LYS A 207 -22.60 -31.87 16.55
C LYS A 207 -23.22 -32.08 17.94
N LEU A 208 -23.71 -31.03 18.61
CA LEU A 208 -24.35 -31.13 19.93
C LEU A 208 -25.52 -32.11 19.88
N SER A 209 -25.61 -33.00 20.88
CA SER A 209 -26.76 -33.89 21.03
C SER A 209 -27.97 -33.11 21.57
N PRO A 210 -29.19 -33.28 21.02
CA PRO A 210 -30.38 -32.63 21.54
C PRO A 210 -30.64 -32.93 23.03
N LEU A 211 -30.38 -34.17 23.47
CA LEU A 211 -30.57 -34.60 24.86
C LEU A 211 -29.63 -33.88 25.84
N THR A 212 -28.36 -33.69 25.45
CA THR A 212 -27.37 -32.93 26.26
C THR A 212 -27.65 -31.45 26.28
N ALA A 213 -28.24 -30.92 25.20
CA ALA A 213 -28.58 -29.50 25.09
C ALA A 213 -29.75 -29.10 26.00
N MET A 214 -30.77 -30.00 26.17
CA MET A 214 -31.94 -29.75 27.01
C MET A 214 -31.73 -30.08 28.51
N ARG A 215 -30.67 -30.83 28.86
CA ARG A 215 -30.39 -31.22 30.26
C ARG A 215 -29.51 -30.21 31.03
N ARG A 216 -29.16 -29.11 30.41
CA ARG A 216 -28.32 -28.06 30.99
C ARG A 216 -29.23 -26.96 31.56
N ASP A 217 -29.82 -27.26 32.72
CA ASP A 217 -30.31 -26.26 33.67
C ASP A 217 -29.22 -25.92 34.66
#